data_3f65daa885f11ac8b35652b1579f8715
#
_entry.id   3f65daa885f11ac8b35652b1579f8715
#
_cell.length_a   1.000
_cell.length_b   1.000
_cell.length_c   1.000
_cell.angle_alpha   90.00
_cell.angle_beta   90.00
_cell.angle_gamma   90.00
#
_symmetry.space_group_name_H-M   'P 1'
#
loop_
_entity.id
_entity.type
_entity.pdbx_description
1 polymer ?
#
loop_
_entity_poly.entity_id
_entity_poly.type
_entity_poly.pdbx_seq_one_letter_code
_entity_poly.pdbx_strand_id
1 'polypeptide(L)'
;MTEEYLIKVVTERILNKDYQTALRLIELEMQPKALPKNFEEDVINTVCFYCKITKSELIERTRKVTIVDARKLVSKILRDRNYTFSAIGRVLGNLNHASIIHYCRSAENLITTDNVFRTSYENIVEIINQKN
;
A
#
# COMPACT_ATOMS: atom_id res chain seq x y z
N MET A 1 16.22 4.99 2.59
CA MET A 1 17.14 4.25 1.72
C MET A 1 18.54 4.81 1.91
N THR A 2 19.47 3.97 2.22
CA THR A 2 20.84 4.39 2.39
C THR A 2 21.52 4.55 1.04
N GLU A 3 22.61 5.30 1.03
CA GLU A 3 23.39 5.46 -0.18
C GLU A 3 23.93 4.11 -0.68
N GLU A 4 24.34 3.25 0.23
CA GLU A 4 24.78 1.91 -0.12
C GLU A 4 23.69 1.09 -0.78
N TYR A 5 22.47 1.22 -0.28
CA TYR A 5 21.34 0.54 -0.87
C TYR A 5 21.10 1.03 -2.30
N LEU A 6 21.17 2.34 -2.51
CA LEU A 6 21.00 2.90 -3.83
C LEU A 6 22.07 2.39 -4.81
N ILE A 7 23.30 2.34 -4.35
CA ILE A 7 24.40 1.83 -5.17
C ILE A 7 24.15 0.36 -5.52
N LYS A 8 23.71 -0.41 -4.55
CA LYS A 8 23.40 -1.81 -4.78
C LYS A 8 22.28 -1.99 -5.79
N VAL A 9 21.22 -1.22 -5.64
CA VAL A 9 20.07 -1.27 -6.56
C VAL A 9 20.52 -0.88 -7.95
N VAL A 10 21.32 0.17 -8.09
CA VAL A 10 21.85 0.60 -9.37
C VAL A 10 22.68 -0.51 -10.00
N THR A 11 23.55 -1.11 -9.24
CA THR A 11 24.40 -2.19 -9.74
C THR A 11 23.57 -3.36 -10.25
N GLU A 12 22.59 -3.78 -9.47
CA GLU A 12 21.72 -4.87 -9.88
C GLU A 12 20.92 -4.53 -11.13
N ARG A 13 20.40 -3.32 -11.20
CA ARG A 13 19.60 -2.89 -12.34
C ARG A 13 20.43 -2.70 -13.58
N ILE A 14 21.66 -2.28 -13.44
CA ILE A 14 22.61 -2.21 -14.56
C ILE A 14 22.81 -3.61 -15.13
N LEU A 15 23.05 -4.58 -14.26
CA LEU A 15 23.22 -5.95 -14.69
C LEU A 15 21.97 -6.50 -15.36
N ASN A 16 20.82 -6.00 -14.96
CA ASN A 16 19.52 -6.42 -15.50
C ASN A 16 19.04 -5.52 -16.63
N LYS A 17 19.91 -4.68 -17.18
CA LYS A 17 19.57 -3.74 -18.27
C LYS A 17 18.54 -2.71 -17.86
N ASP A 18 18.50 -2.40 -16.58
CA ASP A 18 17.56 -1.43 -16.05
C ASP A 18 18.28 -0.19 -15.54
N TYR A 19 19.35 0.14 -16.24
CA TYR A 19 20.24 1.21 -15.80
C TYR A 19 19.56 2.57 -15.73
N GLN A 20 18.78 2.88 -16.75
CA GLN A 20 18.09 4.18 -16.79
C GLN A 20 17.10 4.32 -15.64
N THR A 21 16.39 3.26 -15.34
CA THR A 21 15.46 3.25 -14.21
C THR A 21 16.22 3.41 -12.90
N ALA A 22 17.36 2.74 -12.77
CA ALA A 22 18.17 2.85 -11.58
C ALA A 22 18.69 4.27 -11.37
N LEU A 23 19.17 4.93 -12.44
CA LEU A 23 19.61 6.30 -12.35
C LEU A 23 18.46 7.23 -11.93
N ARG A 24 17.29 7.01 -12.50
CA ARG A 24 16.12 7.80 -12.16
C ARG A 24 15.74 7.62 -10.70
N LEU A 25 15.83 6.41 -10.17
CA LEU A 25 15.55 6.15 -8.76
C LEU A 25 16.53 6.90 -7.87
N ILE A 26 17.80 6.93 -8.23
CA ILE A 26 18.81 7.67 -7.48
C ILE A 26 18.47 9.15 -7.48
N GLU A 27 18.15 9.70 -8.65
CA GLU A 27 17.79 11.10 -8.75
C GLU A 27 16.60 11.45 -7.89
N LEU A 28 15.57 10.60 -7.90
CA LEU A 28 14.37 10.80 -7.09
C LEU A 28 14.69 10.77 -5.60
N GLU A 29 15.56 9.86 -5.18
CA GLU A 29 15.95 9.76 -3.78
C GLU A 29 16.84 10.91 -3.33
N MET A 30 17.62 11.47 -4.23
CA MET A 30 18.50 12.58 -3.91
C MET A 30 17.80 13.93 -4.00
N GLN A 31 16.65 13.99 -4.61
CA GLN A 31 15.87 15.22 -4.65
C GLN A 31 15.33 15.52 -3.25
N PRO A 32 15.40 16.79 -2.83
CA PRO A 32 14.75 17.15 -1.58
C PRO A 32 13.25 16.90 -1.73
N LYS A 33 12.74 16.01 -0.92
CA LYS A 33 11.31 15.77 -0.89
C LYS A 33 10.68 16.94 -0.20
N ALA A 34 9.95 17.72 -0.96
CA ALA A 34 9.26 18.87 -0.40
C ALA A 34 8.31 18.49 0.72
N LEU A 35 7.75 17.28 0.65
CA LEU A 35 6.82 16.78 1.65
C LEU A 35 7.15 15.33 1.97
N PRO A 36 7.07 14.93 3.22
CA PRO A 36 7.17 13.53 3.55
C PRO A 36 6.04 12.80 2.81
N LYS A 37 6.37 11.65 2.29
CA LYS A 37 5.38 10.85 1.60
C LYS A 37 4.24 10.55 2.54
N ASN A 38 3.02 10.79 2.09
CA ASN A 38 1.85 10.48 2.88
C ASN A 38 1.74 8.95 3.01
N PHE A 39 1.76 8.46 4.23
CA PHE A 39 1.67 7.03 4.49
C PHE A 39 0.40 6.43 3.90
N GLU A 40 -0.70 7.17 3.96
CA GLU A 40 -1.98 6.75 3.40
C GLU A 40 -1.86 6.49 1.90
N GLU A 41 -1.18 7.38 1.18
CA GLU A 41 -0.95 7.19 -0.25
C GLU A 41 -0.08 5.99 -0.53
N ASP A 42 0.96 5.78 0.26
CA ASP A 42 1.81 4.61 0.11
C ASP A 42 1.01 3.32 0.27
N VAL A 43 0.16 3.26 1.26
CA VAL A 43 -0.68 2.09 1.50
C VAL A 43 -1.62 1.88 0.32
N ILE A 44 -2.31 2.94 -0.12
CA ILE A 44 -3.26 2.83 -1.22
C ILE A 44 -2.55 2.40 -2.50
N ASN A 45 -1.42 3.02 -2.82
CA ASN A 45 -0.68 2.69 -4.03
C ASN A 45 -0.17 1.26 -4.01
N THR A 46 0.33 0.80 -2.87
CA THR A 46 0.83 -0.55 -2.72
C THR A 46 -0.29 -1.58 -2.85
N VAL A 47 -1.41 -1.33 -2.19
CA VAL A 47 -2.56 -2.24 -2.26
C VAL A 47 -3.12 -2.29 -3.68
N CYS A 48 -3.29 -1.13 -4.31
CA CYS A 48 -3.79 -1.07 -5.68
C CYS A 48 -2.87 -1.80 -6.66
N PHE A 49 -1.57 -1.60 -6.50
CA PHE A 49 -0.59 -2.29 -7.33
C PHE A 49 -0.66 -3.80 -7.13
N TYR A 50 -0.69 -4.23 -5.88
CA TYR A 50 -0.74 -5.66 -5.55
C TYR A 50 -2.01 -6.32 -6.05
N CYS A 51 -3.15 -5.65 -5.87
CA CYS A 51 -4.44 -6.18 -6.27
C CYS A 51 -4.78 -5.92 -7.75
N LYS A 52 -3.93 -5.19 -8.44
CA LYS A 52 -4.10 -4.87 -9.88
C LYS A 52 -5.38 -4.08 -10.14
N ILE A 53 -5.64 -3.11 -9.30
CA ILE A 53 -6.76 -2.19 -9.45
C ILE A 53 -6.25 -0.76 -9.45
N THR A 54 -7.09 0.17 -9.91
CA THR A 54 -6.76 1.59 -9.87
C THR A 54 -7.28 2.21 -8.58
N LYS A 55 -6.75 3.37 -8.24
CA LYS A 55 -7.25 4.13 -7.11
C LYS A 55 -8.71 4.52 -7.31
N SER A 56 -9.09 4.86 -8.54
CA SER A 56 -10.48 5.17 -8.86
C SER A 56 -11.40 3.99 -8.59
N GLU A 57 -10.97 2.79 -8.95
CA GLU A 57 -11.74 1.59 -8.65
C GLU A 57 -11.88 1.35 -7.16
N LEU A 58 -10.81 1.62 -6.41
CA LEU A 58 -10.81 1.42 -4.97
C LEU A 58 -11.87 2.25 -4.26
N ILE A 59 -12.06 3.49 -4.69
CA ILE A 59 -13.01 4.42 -4.07
C ILE A 59 -14.39 4.41 -4.73
N GLU A 60 -14.55 3.64 -5.80
CA GLU A 60 -15.80 3.54 -6.52
C GLU A 60 -16.84 2.77 -5.71
N ARG A 61 -18.11 3.11 -5.92
CA ARG A 61 -19.21 2.39 -5.25
C ARG A 61 -19.45 1.07 -5.98
N THR A 62 -18.72 0.06 -5.60
CA THR A 62 -18.87 -1.28 -6.17
C THR A 62 -18.71 -2.31 -5.07
N ARG A 63 -19.31 -3.47 -5.27
CA ARG A 63 -19.20 -4.60 -4.35
C ARG A 63 -18.41 -5.76 -4.94
N LYS A 64 -17.63 -5.49 -5.98
CA LYS A 64 -16.76 -6.52 -6.55
C LYS A 64 -15.81 -7.03 -5.46
N VAL A 65 -15.67 -8.33 -5.37
CA VAL A 65 -14.89 -8.97 -4.31
C VAL A 65 -13.46 -8.46 -4.27
N THR A 66 -12.82 -8.33 -5.42
CA THR A 66 -11.44 -7.83 -5.50
C THR A 66 -11.31 -6.43 -4.91
N ILE A 67 -12.26 -5.56 -5.23
CA ILE A 67 -12.26 -4.18 -4.72
C ILE A 67 -12.54 -4.15 -3.23
N VAL A 68 -13.52 -4.93 -2.80
CA VAL A 68 -13.88 -5.00 -1.38
C VAL A 68 -12.71 -5.55 -0.56
N ASP A 69 -12.04 -6.59 -1.06
CA ASP A 69 -10.86 -7.14 -0.38
C ASP A 69 -9.74 -6.12 -0.29
N ALA A 70 -9.54 -5.33 -1.35
CA ALA A 70 -8.55 -4.26 -1.31
C ALA A 70 -8.88 -3.22 -0.24
N ARG A 71 -10.15 -2.85 -0.10
CA ARG A 71 -10.58 -1.93 0.95
C ARG A 71 -10.34 -2.51 2.34
N LYS A 72 -10.57 -3.80 2.51
CA LYS A 72 -10.30 -4.47 3.78
C LYS A 72 -8.80 -4.42 4.12
N LEU A 73 -7.95 -4.64 3.11
CA LEU A 73 -6.51 -4.55 3.30
C LEU A 73 -6.08 -3.14 3.69
N VAL A 74 -6.54 -2.13 2.97
CA VAL A 74 -6.22 -0.73 3.30
C VAL A 74 -6.69 -0.39 4.71
N SER A 75 -7.92 -0.73 5.03
CA SER A 75 -8.50 -0.43 6.34
C SER A 75 -7.70 -1.07 7.48
N LYS A 76 -7.36 -2.34 7.32
CA LYS A 76 -6.61 -3.07 8.35
C LYS A 76 -5.21 -2.48 8.53
N ILE A 77 -4.51 -2.22 7.45
CA ILE A 77 -3.15 -1.70 7.52
C ILE A 77 -3.12 -0.31 8.17
N LEU A 78 -4.03 0.57 7.76
CA LEU A 78 -4.11 1.90 8.36
C LEU A 78 -4.52 1.83 9.83
N ARG A 79 -5.46 0.94 10.16
CA ARG A 79 -5.89 0.79 11.55
C ARG A 79 -4.75 0.29 12.43
N ASP A 80 -3.91 -0.61 11.92
CA ASP A 80 -2.74 -1.09 12.65
C ASP A 80 -1.74 0.03 12.95
N ARG A 81 -1.78 1.11 12.16
CA ARG A 81 -0.95 2.29 12.40
C ARG A 81 -1.70 3.37 13.16
N ASN A 82 -2.77 3.00 13.86
CA ASN A 82 -3.53 3.87 14.74
C ASN A 82 -4.30 4.99 14.05
N TYR A 83 -4.63 4.81 12.78
CA TYR A 83 -5.53 5.73 12.08
C TYR A 83 -6.93 5.58 12.63
N THR A 84 -7.63 6.69 12.75
CA THR A 84 -9.03 6.65 13.18
C THR A 84 -9.92 6.11 12.07
N PHE A 85 -11.07 5.58 12.43
CA PHE A 85 -12.03 5.11 11.44
C PHE A 85 -12.47 6.23 10.51
N SER A 86 -12.60 7.45 11.03
CA SER A 86 -12.92 8.62 10.20
C SER A 86 -11.86 8.90 9.16
N ALA A 87 -10.59 8.85 9.56
CA ALA A 87 -9.48 9.11 8.64
C ALA A 87 -9.44 8.06 7.54
N ILE A 88 -9.63 6.79 7.90
CA ILE A 88 -9.66 5.70 6.92
C ILE A 88 -10.84 5.88 5.98
N GLY A 89 -12.00 6.23 6.50
CA GLY A 89 -13.19 6.47 5.69
C GLY A 89 -12.97 7.55 4.65
N ARG A 90 -12.30 8.64 5.01
CA ARG A 90 -11.99 9.72 4.06
C ARG A 90 -11.08 9.25 2.95
N VAL A 91 -10.11 8.42 3.29
CA VAL A 91 -9.16 7.89 2.31
C VAL A 91 -9.86 6.98 1.30
N LEU A 92 -10.88 6.27 1.74
CA LEU A 92 -11.60 5.29 0.90
C LEU A 92 -12.86 5.87 0.24
N GLY A 93 -12.90 7.16 0.04
CA GLY A 93 -14.02 7.78 -0.68
C GLY A 93 -15.17 8.21 0.22
N ASN A 94 -14.84 8.67 1.41
CA ASN A 94 -15.81 9.19 2.39
C ASN A 94 -16.81 8.12 2.88
N LEU A 95 -16.28 6.95 3.18
CA LEU A 95 -17.09 5.90 3.79
C LEU A 95 -17.31 6.20 5.26
N ASN A 96 -18.47 5.74 5.79
CA ASN A 96 -18.80 5.98 7.18
C ASN A 96 -18.05 5.01 8.11
N HIS A 97 -18.11 5.30 9.42
CA HIS A 97 -17.43 4.50 10.43
C HIS A 97 -17.86 3.03 10.41
N ALA A 98 -19.15 2.78 10.24
CA ALA A 98 -19.67 1.43 10.28
C ALA A 98 -19.06 0.57 9.19
N SER A 99 -18.92 1.14 8.00
CA SER A 99 -18.28 0.42 6.88
C SER A 99 -16.83 0.08 7.19
N ILE A 100 -16.11 1.03 7.77
CA ILE A 100 -14.69 0.82 8.06
C ILE A 100 -14.52 -0.19 9.19
N ILE A 101 -15.34 -0.12 10.22
CA ILE A 101 -15.30 -1.09 11.30
C ILE A 101 -15.56 -2.49 10.74
N HIS A 102 -16.54 -2.59 9.85
CA HIS A 102 -16.85 -3.87 9.20
C HIS A 102 -15.65 -4.39 8.40
N TYR A 103 -15.01 -3.52 7.62
CA TYR A 103 -13.84 -3.91 6.84
C TYR A 103 -12.70 -4.39 7.74
N CYS A 104 -12.44 -3.69 8.83
CA CYS A 104 -11.38 -4.06 9.75
C CYS A 104 -11.64 -5.42 10.41
N ARG A 105 -12.87 -5.65 10.86
CA ARG A 105 -13.25 -6.93 11.47
C ARG A 105 -13.19 -8.05 10.47
N SER A 106 -13.68 -7.82 9.26
CA SER A 106 -13.63 -8.82 8.21
C SER A 106 -12.20 -9.15 7.82
N ALA A 107 -11.34 -8.14 7.73
CA ALA A 107 -9.93 -8.36 7.44
C ALA A 107 -9.26 -9.22 8.53
N GLU A 108 -9.53 -8.94 9.80
CA GLU A 108 -8.98 -9.73 10.89
C GLU A 108 -9.41 -11.19 10.81
N ASN A 109 -10.68 -11.42 10.50
CA ASN A 109 -11.18 -12.78 10.32
C ASN A 109 -10.51 -13.47 9.14
N LEU A 110 -10.38 -12.77 8.02
CA LEU A 110 -9.77 -13.35 6.81
C LEU A 110 -8.29 -13.66 7.01
N ILE A 111 -7.59 -12.85 7.79
CA ILE A 111 -6.18 -13.11 8.10
C ILE A 111 -6.03 -14.44 8.82
N THR A 112 -6.98 -14.80 9.66
CA THR A 112 -6.92 -16.06 10.39
C THR A 112 -7.48 -17.24 9.63
N THR A 113 -8.41 -17.02 8.70
CA THR A 113 -9.15 -18.10 8.05
C THR A 113 -8.85 -18.30 6.57
N ASP A 114 -8.26 -17.31 5.90
CA ASP A 114 -8.03 -17.35 4.46
C ASP A 114 -6.55 -17.15 4.16
N ASN A 115 -5.90 -18.21 3.69
CA ASN A 115 -4.47 -18.18 3.39
C ASN A 115 -4.12 -17.15 2.31
N VAL A 116 -4.97 -17.02 1.30
CA VAL A 116 -4.71 -16.08 0.21
C VAL A 116 -4.74 -14.64 0.74
N PHE A 117 -5.77 -14.31 1.51
CA PHE A 117 -5.88 -12.96 2.08
C PHE A 117 -4.71 -12.69 3.03
N ARG A 118 -4.38 -13.63 3.90
CA ARG A 118 -3.27 -13.48 4.84
C ARG A 118 -1.95 -13.26 4.10
N THR A 119 -1.68 -14.04 3.07
CA THR A 119 -0.46 -13.89 2.28
C THR A 119 -0.40 -12.52 1.62
N SER A 120 -1.51 -12.07 1.07
CA SER A 120 -1.59 -10.73 0.47
C SER A 120 -1.32 -9.65 1.50
N TYR A 121 -1.93 -9.76 2.67
CA TYR A 121 -1.74 -8.81 3.75
C TYR A 121 -0.26 -8.75 4.17
N GLU A 122 0.35 -9.91 4.41
CA GLU A 122 1.74 -9.98 4.84
C GLU A 122 2.69 -9.42 3.79
N ASN A 123 2.47 -9.75 2.53
CA ASN A 123 3.29 -9.25 1.43
C ASN A 123 3.19 -7.74 1.29
N ILE A 124 2.00 -7.20 1.38
CA ILE A 124 1.78 -5.76 1.27
C ILE A 124 2.44 -5.03 2.44
N VAL A 125 2.26 -5.53 3.65
CA VAL A 125 2.88 -4.94 4.83
C VAL A 125 4.40 -4.96 4.71
N GLU A 126 4.96 -6.05 4.23
CA GLU A 126 6.39 -6.15 4.02
C GLU A 126 6.89 -5.11 3.02
N ILE A 127 6.20 -4.96 1.90
CA ILE A 127 6.56 -3.95 0.89
C ILE A 127 6.52 -2.55 1.50
N ILE A 128 5.49 -2.24 2.25
CA ILE A 128 5.36 -0.93 2.89
C ILE A 128 6.49 -0.69 3.89
N ASN A 129 6.80 -1.69 4.70
CA ASN A 129 7.87 -1.58 5.69
C ASN A 129 9.24 -1.39 5.05
N GLN A 130 9.47 -1.98 3.90
CA GLN A 130 10.73 -1.81 3.18
C GLN A 130 10.90 -0.40 2.64
N LYS A 131 9.81 0.29 2.33
CA LYS A 131 9.86 1.66 1.83
C LYS A 131 10.13 2.68 2.94
N ASN A 132 9.81 2.32 4.14
CA ASN A 132 9.99 3.17 5.32
C ASN A 132 11.20 2.69 6.12
#